data_b2d4833da7859e2cef9fdd72057e17dc
#
_entry.id   b2d4833da7859e2cef9fdd72057e17dc
#
_cell.length_a   1.000
_cell.length_b   1.000
_cell.length_c   1.000
_cell.angle_alpha   90.00
_cell.angle_beta   90.00
_cell.angle_gamma   90.00
#
_symmetry.space_group_name_H-M   'P 1'
#
loop_
_entity.id
_entity.type
_entity.pdbx_description
1 polymer ?
#
loop_
_entity_poly.entity_id
_entity_poly.type
_entity_poly.pdbx_seq_one_letter_code
_entity_poly.pdbx_strand_id
1 'polypeptide(L)'
;SLRNYCVNAVAQTAIKFVYCTCGMLNQYTKNTLTFERNKATSFMELNDSRTATVYGVGKIGKRVYELLEANGLKVKAVDLRAKELDKLYNHTVNFVSKEEGIKDTDIVVNVMNLTRIKESPLYNVGYFSKEYLLQATRPIEFINVTRGDIAPESGLLELYKEGKILGIGTDVFTDETAFSEALNGRGEFNTPDLKAAKEIMDKALDRSENFYVQPHQGFNSDRAAVEKAKDAIIHVCEWYKNGGKKFDEQLPYYTLK
;
A
#
# COMPACT_ATOMS: atom_id res chain seq x y z
N SER A 1 12.20 16.39 -8.02
CA SER A 1 11.16 15.91 -7.07
C SER A 1 11.81 15.28 -5.86
N LEU A 2 11.21 15.45 -4.69
CA LEU A 2 11.69 14.84 -3.44
C LEU A 2 11.26 13.38 -3.41
N ARG A 3 12.21 12.43 -3.57
CA ARG A 3 11.87 11.00 -3.77
C ARG A 3 12.23 10.08 -2.61
N ASN A 4 13.12 10.51 -1.73
CA ASN A 4 13.73 9.61 -0.75
C ASN A 4 13.32 9.87 0.70
N TYR A 5 12.76 11.04 0.98
CA TYR A 5 12.49 11.52 2.34
C TYR A 5 11.52 10.64 3.14
N CYS A 6 10.61 9.94 2.48
CA CYS A 6 9.53 9.17 3.14
C CYS A 6 9.63 7.65 2.93
N VAL A 7 10.73 7.13 2.39
CA VAL A 7 10.87 5.69 2.09
C VAL A 7 10.55 4.83 3.31
N ASN A 8 11.20 5.13 4.44
CA ASN A 8 10.99 4.36 5.66
C ASN A 8 9.61 4.61 6.29
N ALA A 9 9.09 5.85 6.22
CA ALA A 9 7.76 6.18 6.75
C ALA A 9 6.64 5.40 6.07
N VAL A 10 6.63 5.37 4.72
CA VAL A 10 5.63 4.61 3.96
C VAL A 10 5.79 3.11 4.17
N ALA A 11 7.03 2.61 4.22
CA ALA A 11 7.28 1.20 4.51
C ALA A 11 6.75 0.81 5.90
N GLN A 12 7.01 1.61 6.93
CA GLN A 12 6.49 1.37 8.28
C GLN A 12 4.95 1.50 8.33
N THR A 13 4.35 2.34 7.50
CA THR A 13 2.88 2.42 7.39
C THR A 13 2.30 1.12 6.83
N ALA A 14 2.94 0.52 5.82
CA ALA A 14 2.54 -0.80 5.33
C ALA A 14 2.63 -1.87 6.44
N ILE A 15 3.75 -1.91 7.18
CA ILE A 15 3.93 -2.85 8.30
C ILE A 15 2.92 -2.61 9.43
N LYS A 16 2.62 -1.35 9.74
CA LYS A 16 1.55 -1.00 10.71
C LYS A 16 0.22 -1.63 10.30
N PHE A 17 -0.18 -1.51 9.03
CA PHE A 17 -1.40 -2.14 8.54
C PHE A 17 -1.33 -3.66 8.58
N VAL A 18 -0.18 -4.28 8.27
CA VAL A 18 0.01 -5.73 8.42
C VAL A 18 -0.26 -6.16 9.86
N TYR A 19 0.33 -5.48 10.85
CA TYR A 19 0.06 -5.79 12.25
C TYR A 19 -1.40 -5.56 12.65
N CYS A 20 -2.03 -4.52 12.12
CA CYS A 20 -3.43 -4.23 12.43
C CYS A 20 -4.37 -5.31 11.86
N THR A 21 -4.21 -5.67 10.58
CA THR A 21 -5.10 -6.64 9.91
C THR A 21 -4.84 -8.06 10.39
N CYS A 22 -3.59 -8.53 10.34
CA CYS A 22 -3.23 -9.86 10.84
C CYS A 22 -3.53 -10.01 12.33
N GLY A 23 -3.31 -8.95 13.13
CA GLY A 23 -3.57 -8.92 14.57
C GLY A 23 -5.03 -8.71 14.95
N MET A 24 -5.93 -8.48 13.98
CA MET A 24 -7.37 -8.24 14.22
C MET A 24 -7.63 -7.16 15.29
N LEU A 25 -6.87 -6.06 15.24
CA LEU A 25 -6.80 -5.06 16.32
C LEU A 25 -8.17 -4.48 16.69
N ASN A 26 -9.05 -4.24 15.70
CA ASN A 26 -10.41 -3.73 15.94
C ASN A 26 -11.23 -4.70 16.81
N GLN A 27 -11.18 -6.00 16.50
CA GLN A 27 -11.91 -7.02 17.23
C GLN A 27 -11.40 -7.13 18.68
N TYR A 28 -10.07 -7.20 18.87
CA TYR A 28 -9.49 -7.26 20.21
C TYR A 28 -9.79 -5.99 21.02
N THR A 29 -9.75 -4.82 20.41
CA THR A 29 -10.12 -3.57 21.06
C THR A 29 -11.59 -3.57 21.52
N LYS A 30 -12.52 -4.06 20.68
CA LYS A 30 -13.94 -4.20 21.05
C LYS A 30 -14.14 -5.17 22.21
N ASN A 31 -13.47 -6.32 22.18
CA ASN A 31 -13.58 -7.30 23.23
C ASN A 31 -13.08 -6.82 24.60
N THR A 32 -12.24 -5.78 24.61
CA THR A 32 -11.79 -5.13 25.84
C THR A 32 -12.95 -4.50 26.65
N LEU A 33 -14.06 -4.14 25.99
CA LEU A 33 -15.24 -3.55 26.67
C LEU A 33 -15.84 -4.50 27.72
N THR A 34 -15.81 -5.81 27.49
CA THR A 34 -16.31 -6.81 28.45
C THR A 34 -15.20 -7.59 29.13
N PHE A 35 -13.96 -7.47 28.62
CA PHE A 35 -12.77 -8.21 29.05
C PHE A 35 -12.95 -9.75 29.02
N GLU A 36 -13.85 -10.26 28.16
CA GLU A 36 -14.14 -11.67 28.01
C GLU A 36 -13.16 -12.37 27.08
N ARG A 37 -12.37 -13.29 27.62
CA ARG A 37 -11.28 -13.98 26.89
C ARG A 37 -11.75 -14.83 25.71
N ASN A 38 -12.98 -15.34 25.76
CA ASN A 38 -13.47 -16.36 24.82
C ASN A 38 -14.18 -15.79 23.58
N LYS A 39 -14.22 -14.46 23.43
CA LYS A 39 -14.94 -13.80 22.32
C LYS A 39 -14.09 -13.47 21.11
N ALA A 40 -12.78 -13.50 21.23
CA ALA A 40 -11.88 -13.17 20.13
C ALA A 40 -11.51 -14.41 19.31
N THR A 41 -11.56 -14.29 17.99
CA THR A 41 -10.96 -15.26 17.07
C THR A 41 -9.44 -15.17 17.17
N SER A 42 -8.71 -16.26 16.92
CA SER A 42 -7.24 -16.24 16.89
C SER A 42 -6.74 -15.32 15.77
N PHE A 43 -5.78 -14.47 16.08
CA PHE A 43 -5.10 -13.62 15.10
C PHE A 43 -4.14 -14.45 14.22
N MET A 44 -3.75 -13.90 13.07
CA MET A 44 -2.73 -14.48 12.18
C MET A 44 -1.34 -14.14 12.73
N GLU A 45 -0.65 -15.13 13.27
CA GLU A 45 0.74 -14.99 13.70
C GLU A 45 1.69 -14.79 12.50
N LEU A 46 2.60 -13.83 12.60
CA LEU A 46 3.65 -13.59 11.61
C LEU A 46 4.83 -14.51 11.89
N ASN A 47 5.07 -15.48 11.02
CA ASN A 47 6.15 -16.46 11.14
C ASN A 47 6.50 -17.06 9.77
N ASP A 48 7.43 -18.01 9.73
CA ASP A 48 7.95 -18.65 8.52
C ASP A 48 6.96 -19.61 7.81
N SER A 49 5.80 -19.87 8.41
CA SER A 49 4.71 -20.57 7.73
C SER A 49 3.84 -19.65 6.86
N ARG A 50 4.01 -18.33 6.99
CA ARG A 50 3.25 -17.31 6.28
C ARG A 50 4.06 -16.69 5.17
N THR A 51 3.36 -16.34 4.09
CA THR A 51 3.97 -15.70 2.91
C THR A 51 3.33 -14.34 2.67
N ALA A 52 4.18 -13.32 2.54
CA ALA A 52 3.77 -12.00 2.08
C ALA A 52 4.27 -11.77 0.64
N THR A 53 3.47 -11.11 -0.20
CA THR A 53 3.89 -10.70 -1.54
C THR A 53 3.86 -9.18 -1.67
N VAL A 54 5.01 -8.59 -2.01
CA VAL A 54 5.17 -7.16 -2.23
C VAL A 54 5.10 -6.87 -3.73
N TYR A 55 4.17 -6.02 -4.13
CA TYR A 55 3.99 -5.59 -5.51
C TYR A 55 4.56 -4.18 -5.70
N GLY A 56 5.55 -4.06 -6.61
CA GLY A 56 6.30 -2.83 -6.81
C GLY A 56 7.50 -2.73 -5.86
N VAL A 57 8.68 -3.18 -6.31
CA VAL A 57 9.87 -3.32 -5.45
C VAL A 57 10.92 -2.25 -5.77
N GLY A 58 10.45 -1.00 -5.89
CA GLY A 58 11.32 0.18 -5.86
C GLY A 58 11.88 0.42 -4.45
N LYS A 59 12.39 1.61 -4.15
CA LYS A 59 13.00 1.92 -2.85
C LYS A 59 12.08 1.62 -1.65
N ILE A 60 10.81 2.03 -1.74
CA ILE A 60 9.82 1.79 -0.68
C ILE A 60 9.53 0.28 -0.59
N GLY A 61 9.23 -0.37 -1.71
CA GLY A 61 8.91 -1.80 -1.73
C GLY A 61 10.05 -2.68 -1.27
N LYS A 62 11.32 -2.34 -1.59
CA LYS A 62 12.48 -3.04 -1.05
C LYS A 62 12.52 -2.91 0.48
N ARG A 63 12.22 -1.72 1.03
CA ARG A 63 12.19 -1.53 2.47
C ARG A 63 11.02 -2.29 3.14
N VAL A 64 9.85 -2.34 2.50
CA VAL A 64 8.72 -3.19 2.95
C VAL A 64 9.11 -4.65 2.96
N TYR A 65 9.75 -5.13 1.89
CA TYR A 65 10.24 -6.50 1.76
C TYR A 65 11.17 -6.87 2.95
N GLU A 66 12.18 -6.05 3.21
CA GLU A 66 13.13 -6.25 4.34
C GLU A 66 12.42 -6.28 5.71
N LEU A 67 11.46 -5.39 5.92
CA LEU A 67 10.72 -5.35 7.18
C LEU A 67 9.82 -6.56 7.37
N LEU A 68 9.21 -7.09 6.29
CA LEU A 68 8.42 -8.32 6.34
C LEU A 68 9.30 -9.54 6.63
N GLU A 69 10.47 -9.66 6.00
CA GLU A 69 11.44 -10.71 6.32
C GLU A 69 11.92 -10.62 7.79
N ALA A 70 12.21 -9.40 8.27
CA ALA A 70 12.59 -9.18 9.66
C ALA A 70 11.51 -9.56 10.68
N ASN A 71 10.25 -9.62 10.24
CA ASN A 71 9.12 -10.14 11.03
C ASN A 71 8.93 -11.66 10.89
N GLY A 72 9.86 -12.36 10.26
CA GLY A 72 9.85 -13.82 10.15
C GLY A 72 9.04 -14.40 9.00
N LEU A 73 8.49 -13.57 8.12
CA LEU A 73 7.69 -14.02 6.98
C LEU A 73 8.56 -14.54 5.82
N LYS A 74 8.06 -15.47 5.04
CA LYS A 74 8.52 -15.71 3.68
C LYS A 74 8.03 -14.58 2.79
N VAL A 75 8.91 -13.95 2.01
CA VAL A 75 8.52 -12.81 1.18
C VAL A 75 8.78 -13.09 -0.30
N LYS A 76 7.78 -12.81 -1.12
CA LYS A 76 7.84 -12.78 -2.59
C LYS A 76 7.81 -11.34 -3.06
N ALA A 77 8.36 -11.07 -4.22
CA ALA A 77 8.41 -9.77 -4.86
C ALA A 77 7.90 -9.83 -6.30
N VAL A 78 7.01 -8.93 -6.68
CA VAL A 78 6.51 -8.79 -8.05
C VAL A 78 6.84 -7.39 -8.55
N ASP A 79 7.63 -7.30 -9.63
CA ASP A 79 7.94 -6.03 -10.31
C ASP A 79 8.23 -6.31 -11.78
N LEU A 80 7.76 -5.43 -12.67
CA LEU A 80 8.04 -5.53 -14.12
C LEU A 80 9.53 -5.42 -14.44
N ARG A 81 10.30 -4.74 -13.59
CA ARG A 81 11.76 -4.58 -13.71
C ARG A 81 12.52 -5.60 -12.87
N ALA A 82 11.93 -6.77 -12.58
CA ALA A 82 12.52 -7.79 -11.71
C ALA A 82 13.99 -8.10 -12.06
N LYS A 83 14.32 -8.29 -13.36
CA LYS A 83 15.69 -8.59 -13.82
C LYS A 83 16.70 -7.48 -13.54
N GLU A 84 16.28 -6.20 -13.64
CA GLU A 84 17.11 -5.04 -13.33
C GLU A 84 17.30 -4.89 -11.82
N LEU A 85 16.19 -4.97 -11.08
CA LEU A 85 16.16 -4.80 -9.63
C LEU A 85 16.87 -5.94 -8.90
N ASP A 86 16.80 -7.15 -9.39
CA ASP A 86 17.49 -8.31 -8.83
C ASP A 86 19.01 -8.09 -8.82
N LYS A 87 19.57 -7.59 -9.92
CA LYS A 87 20.99 -7.20 -9.99
C LYS A 87 21.30 -6.03 -9.04
N LEU A 88 20.43 -4.99 -9.03
CA LEU A 88 20.60 -3.82 -8.17
C LEU A 88 20.61 -4.19 -6.68
N TYR A 89 19.83 -5.20 -6.29
CA TYR A 89 19.71 -5.67 -4.91
C TYR A 89 20.59 -6.88 -4.61
N ASN A 90 21.59 -7.16 -5.46
CA ASN A 90 22.57 -8.25 -5.27
C ASN A 90 21.91 -9.61 -5.01
N HIS A 91 20.84 -9.92 -5.73
CA HIS A 91 20.09 -11.19 -5.64
C HIS A 91 19.54 -11.50 -4.23
N THR A 92 19.23 -10.47 -3.43
CA THR A 92 18.69 -10.62 -2.08
C THR A 92 17.16 -10.59 -2.03
N VAL A 93 16.48 -10.48 -3.17
CA VAL A 93 15.02 -10.38 -3.26
C VAL A 93 14.48 -11.55 -4.07
N ASN A 94 13.51 -12.26 -3.52
CA ASN A 94 12.84 -13.38 -4.18
C ASN A 94 11.80 -12.87 -5.19
N PHE A 95 12.24 -12.51 -6.39
CA PHE A 95 11.36 -12.09 -7.48
C PHE A 95 10.64 -13.27 -8.11
N VAL A 96 9.33 -13.14 -8.26
CA VAL A 96 8.45 -14.13 -8.90
C VAL A 96 7.59 -13.47 -9.98
N SER A 97 6.94 -14.27 -10.81
CA SER A 97 5.96 -13.77 -11.78
C SER A 97 4.70 -13.21 -11.09
N LYS A 98 3.89 -12.47 -11.84
CA LYS A 98 2.60 -11.95 -11.35
C LYS A 98 1.70 -13.10 -10.87
N GLU A 99 1.65 -14.17 -11.63
CA GLU A 99 0.83 -15.36 -11.39
C GLU A 99 1.30 -16.14 -10.15
N GLU A 100 2.60 -16.24 -9.93
CA GLU A 100 3.18 -16.88 -8.73
C GLU A 100 3.06 -15.99 -7.49
N GLY A 101 3.03 -14.68 -7.68
CA GLY A 101 2.93 -13.71 -6.60
C GLY A 101 1.62 -13.82 -5.84
N ILE A 102 0.49 -14.07 -6.53
CA ILE A 102 -0.83 -14.17 -5.88
C ILE A 102 -1.10 -15.57 -5.32
N LYS A 103 -0.49 -16.62 -5.87
CA LYS A 103 -0.65 -17.98 -5.35
C LYS A 103 0.10 -18.14 -4.03
N ASP A 104 -0.47 -18.92 -3.14
CA ASP A 104 0.15 -19.28 -1.84
C ASP A 104 0.68 -18.07 -1.06
N THR A 105 -0.05 -16.94 -1.12
CA THR A 105 0.22 -15.75 -0.31
C THR A 105 -0.85 -15.59 0.77
N ASP A 106 -0.45 -15.10 1.94
CA ASP A 106 -1.33 -14.75 3.05
C ASP A 106 -1.55 -13.24 3.11
N ILE A 107 -0.55 -12.46 2.68
CA ILE A 107 -0.54 -10.99 2.79
C ILE A 107 -0.11 -10.40 1.44
N VAL A 108 -0.97 -9.56 0.87
CA VAL A 108 -0.68 -8.78 -0.35
C VAL A 108 -0.39 -7.34 0.04
N VAL A 109 0.78 -6.82 -0.35
CA VAL A 109 1.17 -5.43 -0.09
C VAL A 109 1.41 -4.69 -1.41
N ASN A 110 0.54 -3.75 -1.73
CA ASN A 110 0.70 -2.88 -2.89
C ASN A 110 1.58 -1.67 -2.58
N VAL A 111 2.71 -1.59 -3.28
CA VAL A 111 3.68 -0.48 -3.23
C VAL A 111 4.01 0.04 -4.64
N MET A 112 3.21 -0.28 -5.63
CA MET A 112 3.39 0.17 -7.03
C MET A 112 3.06 1.65 -7.19
N ASN A 113 3.83 2.36 -8.01
CA ASN A 113 3.43 3.67 -8.50
C ASN A 113 2.27 3.53 -9.50
N LEU A 114 1.29 4.43 -9.42
CA LEU A 114 0.19 4.46 -10.39
C LEU A 114 0.64 5.01 -11.75
N THR A 115 0.28 4.31 -12.81
CA THR A 115 0.43 4.76 -14.20
C THR A 115 -0.92 4.65 -14.90
N ARG A 116 -1.49 5.81 -15.28
CA ARG A 116 -2.79 5.90 -15.98
C ARG A 116 -2.67 5.94 -17.51
N ILE A 117 -1.45 5.98 -18.06
CA ILE A 117 -1.20 6.02 -19.50
C ILE A 117 -1.41 4.61 -20.05
N LYS A 118 -2.50 4.40 -20.79
CA LYS A 118 -2.91 3.07 -21.28
C LYS A 118 -1.88 2.42 -22.22
N GLU A 119 -1.16 3.22 -22.99
CA GLU A 119 -0.13 2.78 -23.93
C GLU A 119 1.18 2.42 -23.22
N SER A 120 1.32 2.75 -21.97
CA SER A 120 2.52 2.43 -21.18
C SER A 120 2.53 0.96 -20.77
N PRO A 121 3.67 0.26 -20.89
CA PRO A 121 3.81 -1.09 -20.34
C PRO A 121 3.68 -1.11 -18.81
N LEU A 122 3.74 0.07 -18.17
CA LEU A 122 3.58 0.23 -16.70
C LEU A 122 2.13 0.54 -16.30
N TYR A 123 1.16 0.55 -17.25
CA TYR A 123 -0.24 0.78 -16.93
C TYR A 123 -0.76 -0.22 -15.87
N ASN A 124 -1.35 0.29 -14.80
CA ASN A 124 -1.74 -0.54 -13.67
C ASN A 124 -3.03 -0.09 -12.95
N VAL A 125 -3.88 0.67 -13.62
CA VAL A 125 -5.22 0.94 -13.10
C VAL A 125 -6.00 -0.37 -13.05
N GLY A 126 -6.61 -0.68 -11.90
CA GLY A 126 -7.34 -1.94 -11.68
C GLY A 126 -6.45 -3.19 -11.70
N TYR A 127 -5.15 -3.06 -11.42
CA TYR A 127 -4.22 -4.20 -11.38
C TYR A 127 -4.70 -5.32 -10.46
N PHE A 128 -5.18 -4.96 -9.26
CA PHE A 128 -5.80 -5.89 -8.32
C PHE A 128 -7.31 -5.99 -8.59
N SER A 129 -7.66 -6.43 -9.81
CA SER A 129 -9.04 -6.75 -10.14
C SER A 129 -9.55 -7.95 -9.34
N LYS A 130 -10.89 -8.09 -9.23
CA LYS A 130 -11.51 -9.26 -8.59
C LYS A 130 -11.01 -10.58 -9.21
N GLU A 131 -10.92 -10.63 -10.54
CA GLU A 131 -10.47 -11.83 -11.26
C GLU A 131 -9.02 -12.19 -10.94
N TYR A 132 -8.15 -11.20 -10.73
CA TYR A 132 -6.78 -11.45 -10.34
C TYR A 132 -6.70 -11.92 -8.89
N LEU A 133 -7.37 -11.25 -7.97
CA LEU A 133 -7.35 -11.62 -6.54
C LEU A 133 -7.98 -12.99 -6.27
N LEU A 134 -8.96 -13.42 -7.07
CA LEU A 134 -9.55 -14.77 -6.99
C LEU A 134 -8.57 -15.90 -7.35
N GLN A 135 -7.39 -15.60 -7.92
CA GLN A 135 -6.34 -16.60 -8.17
C GLN A 135 -5.57 -16.96 -6.89
N ALA A 136 -5.76 -16.23 -5.78
CA ALA A 136 -5.22 -16.61 -4.49
C ALA A 136 -5.77 -17.97 -4.06
N THR A 137 -4.89 -18.88 -3.62
CA THR A 137 -5.27 -20.24 -3.22
C THR A 137 -5.89 -20.31 -1.83
N ARG A 138 -5.82 -19.21 -1.09
CA ARG A 138 -6.36 -19.04 0.26
C ARG A 138 -6.78 -17.60 0.49
N PRO A 139 -7.61 -17.31 1.51
CA PRO A 139 -7.96 -15.93 1.86
C PRO A 139 -6.72 -15.11 2.25
N ILE A 140 -6.73 -13.81 1.92
CA ILE A 140 -5.57 -12.91 2.06
C ILE A 140 -5.90 -11.69 2.90
N GLU A 141 -4.87 -11.11 3.53
CA GLU A 141 -4.86 -9.73 4.01
C GLU A 141 -4.42 -8.79 2.87
N PHE A 142 -5.09 -7.67 2.68
CA PHE A 142 -4.79 -6.74 1.59
C PHE A 142 -4.36 -5.36 2.12
N ILE A 143 -3.15 -4.94 1.75
CA ILE A 143 -2.56 -3.66 2.18
C ILE A 143 -2.27 -2.78 0.97
N ASN A 144 -2.77 -1.53 0.98
CA ASN A 144 -2.52 -0.54 -0.07
C ASN A 144 -2.00 0.79 0.52
N VAL A 145 -0.76 1.14 0.20
CA VAL A 145 -0.11 2.37 0.68
C VAL A 145 0.31 3.31 -0.44
N THR A 146 -0.28 3.17 -1.63
CA THR A 146 0.13 3.97 -2.81
C THR A 146 -1.02 4.74 -3.47
N ARG A 147 -1.90 4.07 -4.19
CA ARG A 147 -3.03 4.70 -4.89
C ARG A 147 -4.22 3.74 -4.95
N GLY A 148 -5.43 4.25 -4.72
CA GLY A 148 -6.67 3.48 -4.76
C GLY A 148 -6.95 2.89 -6.13
N ASP A 149 -6.77 3.66 -7.20
CA ASP A 149 -7.01 3.22 -8.58
C ASP A 149 -6.34 1.90 -8.99
N ILE A 150 -5.28 1.49 -8.28
CA ILE A 150 -4.59 0.22 -8.54
C ILE A 150 -5.41 -0.97 -8.03
N ALA A 151 -6.23 -0.75 -7.01
CA ALA A 151 -7.04 -1.77 -6.34
C ALA A 151 -8.45 -1.21 -6.05
N PRO A 152 -9.38 -1.27 -7.02
CA PRO A 152 -10.72 -0.71 -6.88
C PRO A 152 -11.46 -1.23 -5.64
N GLU A 153 -11.99 -0.32 -4.83
CA GLU A 153 -12.56 -0.62 -3.52
C GLU A 153 -13.81 -1.50 -3.61
N SER A 154 -14.60 -1.36 -4.67
CA SER A 154 -15.79 -2.18 -4.90
C SER A 154 -15.44 -3.67 -5.00
N GLY A 155 -14.37 -4.00 -5.73
CA GLY A 155 -13.88 -5.37 -5.86
C GLY A 155 -13.30 -5.91 -4.55
N LEU A 156 -12.52 -5.09 -3.82
CA LEU A 156 -11.97 -5.47 -2.52
C LEU A 156 -13.07 -5.75 -1.49
N LEU A 157 -14.08 -4.87 -1.42
CA LEU A 157 -15.19 -5.01 -0.48
C LEU A 157 -16.06 -6.23 -0.80
N GLU A 158 -16.30 -6.52 -2.08
CA GLU A 158 -17.02 -7.71 -2.51
C GLU A 158 -16.28 -8.99 -2.08
N LEU A 159 -14.97 -9.07 -2.36
CA LEU A 159 -14.14 -10.20 -1.96
C LEU A 159 -14.03 -10.36 -0.43
N TYR A 160 -14.06 -9.26 0.31
CA TYR A 160 -14.14 -9.33 1.78
C TYR A 160 -15.46 -9.94 2.22
N LYS A 161 -16.59 -9.52 1.67
CA LYS A 161 -17.92 -10.08 1.96
C LYS A 161 -18.02 -11.56 1.58
N GLU A 162 -17.26 -12.01 0.57
CA GLU A 162 -17.14 -13.42 0.16
C GLU A 162 -16.14 -14.23 1.01
N GLY A 163 -15.44 -13.60 1.96
CA GLY A 163 -14.42 -14.25 2.81
C GLY A 163 -13.13 -14.59 2.07
N LYS A 164 -12.86 -13.96 0.91
CA LYS A 164 -11.62 -14.11 0.15
C LYS A 164 -10.55 -13.12 0.59
N ILE A 165 -10.95 -11.99 1.15
CA ILE A 165 -10.10 -11.04 1.85
C ILE A 165 -10.49 -11.09 3.32
N LEU A 166 -9.50 -11.18 4.20
CA LEU A 166 -9.68 -11.29 5.66
C LEU A 166 -9.63 -9.93 6.35
N GLY A 167 -8.91 -8.97 5.76
CA GLY A 167 -8.79 -7.62 6.27
C GLY A 167 -8.20 -6.69 5.23
N ILE A 168 -8.49 -5.39 5.37
CA ILE A 168 -8.05 -4.33 4.47
C ILE A 168 -7.36 -3.25 5.29
N GLY A 169 -6.08 -2.98 4.95
CA GLY A 169 -5.33 -1.83 5.44
C GLY A 169 -5.03 -0.87 4.30
N THR A 170 -5.59 0.34 4.32
CA THR A 170 -5.37 1.29 3.23
C THR A 170 -5.06 2.71 3.71
N ASP A 171 -4.07 3.33 3.06
CA ASP A 171 -3.72 4.75 3.21
C ASP A 171 -4.38 5.62 2.14
N VAL A 172 -5.04 5.01 1.16
CA VAL A 172 -5.48 5.66 -0.09
C VAL A 172 -6.81 5.13 -0.58
N PHE A 173 -7.56 5.97 -1.30
CA PHE A 173 -8.77 5.60 -2.01
C PHE A 173 -8.73 6.04 -3.47
N THR A 174 -9.57 5.43 -4.31
CA THR A 174 -9.80 5.87 -5.68
C THR A 174 -10.44 7.25 -5.66
N ASP A 175 -9.95 8.17 -6.51
CA ASP A 175 -10.44 9.54 -6.62
C ASP A 175 -10.60 10.25 -5.25
N GLU A 176 -9.48 10.35 -4.52
CA GLU A 176 -9.47 10.98 -3.18
C GLU A 176 -10.07 12.40 -3.15
N THR A 177 -10.01 13.12 -4.28
CA THR A 177 -10.59 14.46 -4.38
C THR A 177 -12.11 14.38 -4.32
N ALA A 178 -12.74 13.58 -5.20
CA ALA A 178 -14.17 13.38 -5.18
C ALA A 178 -14.66 12.75 -3.86
N PHE A 179 -13.89 11.79 -3.33
CA PHE A 179 -14.17 11.18 -2.03
C PHE A 179 -14.20 12.21 -0.90
N SER A 180 -13.18 13.08 -0.81
CA SER A 180 -13.12 14.15 0.19
C SER A 180 -14.23 15.17 0.02
N GLU A 181 -14.58 15.56 -1.22
CA GLU A 181 -15.67 16.47 -1.50
C GLU A 181 -17.02 15.90 -1.04
N ALA A 182 -17.29 14.62 -1.33
CA ALA A 182 -18.50 13.92 -0.92
C ALA A 182 -18.60 13.81 0.61
N LEU A 183 -17.51 13.51 1.31
CA LEU A 183 -17.46 13.49 2.79
C LEU A 183 -17.79 14.84 3.41
N ASN A 184 -17.41 15.93 2.75
CA ASN A 184 -17.64 17.30 3.22
C ASN A 184 -18.96 17.92 2.68
N GLY A 185 -19.87 17.12 2.10
CA GLY A 185 -21.17 17.57 1.58
C GLY A 185 -21.10 18.46 0.35
N ARG A 186 -19.97 18.41 -0.41
CA ARG A 186 -19.75 19.17 -1.64
C ARG A 186 -19.82 18.30 -2.90
N GLY A 187 -20.17 17.03 -2.75
CA GLY A 187 -20.26 16.04 -3.81
C GLY A 187 -21.09 14.83 -3.37
N GLU A 188 -21.12 13.81 -4.20
CA GLU A 188 -21.85 12.58 -3.95
C GLU A 188 -20.97 11.35 -4.16
N PHE A 189 -21.27 10.26 -3.45
CA PHE A 189 -20.66 8.94 -3.68
C PHE A 189 -21.32 8.27 -4.88
N ASN A 190 -21.05 8.76 -6.11
CA ASN A 190 -21.77 8.41 -7.33
C ASN A 190 -21.21 7.18 -8.06
N THR A 191 -20.02 6.71 -7.72
CA THR A 191 -19.42 5.51 -8.31
C THR A 191 -19.45 4.31 -7.34
N PRO A 192 -19.39 3.06 -7.85
CA PRO A 192 -19.28 1.89 -7.00
C PRO A 192 -18.08 1.94 -6.05
N ASP A 193 -16.92 2.42 -6.53
CA ASP A 193 -15.71 2.52 -5.72
C ASP A 193 -15.82 3.56 -4.62
N LEU A 194 -16.39 4.76 -4.90
CA LEU A 194 -16.63 5.77 -3.87
C LEU A 194 -17.60 5.28 -2.78
N LYS A 195 -18.64 4.54 -3.17
CA LYS A 195 -19.57 3.92 -2.20
C LYS A 195 -18.87 2.86 -1.35
N ALA A 196 -18.06 2.01 -1.97
CA ALA A 196 -17.31 0.98 -1.27
C ALA A 196 -16.24 1.59 -0.35
N ALA A 197 -15.53 2.63 -0.80
CA ALA A 197 -14.58 3.38 0.01
C ALA A 197 -15.24 3.98 1.25
N LYS A 198 -16.46 4.56 1.10
CA LYS A 198 -17.25 5.09 2.21
C LYS A 198 -17.63 3.98 3.19
N GLU A 199 -18.10 2.82 2.71
CA GLU A 199 -18.45 1.68 3.56
C GLU A 199 -17.23 1.14 4.31
N ILE A 200 -16.08 0.99 3.64
CA ILE A 200 -14.81 0.57 4.27
C ILE A 200 -14.41 1.56 5.36
N MET A 201 -14.45 2.87 5.07
CA MET A 201 -14.09 3.90 6.04
C MET A 201 -15.01 3.90 7.26
N ASP A 202 -16.34 3.83 7.06
CA ASP A 202 -17.31 3.83 8.17
C ASP A 202 -17.07 2.63 9.09
N LYS A 203 -16.91 1.44 8.51
CA LYS A 203 -16.64 0.21 9.26
C LYS A 203 -15.27 0.23 9.96
N ALA A 204 -14.28 0.92 9.40
CA ALA A 204 -12.99 1.13 10.05
C ALA A 204 -13.13 2.07 11.27
N LEU A 205 -13.91 3.15 11.15
CA LEU A 205 -14.13 4.13 12.21
C LEU A 205 -14.95 3.57 13.36
N ASP A 206 -15.99 2.78 13.10
CA ASP A 206 -16.80 2.12 14.12
C ASP A 206 -16.19 0.80 14.61
N ARG A 207 -15.07 0.38 14.00
CA ARG A 207 -14.33 -0.86 14.32
C ARG A 207 -15.19 -2.13 14.20
N SER A 208 -16.18 -2.12 13.30
CA SER A 208 -17.08 -3.27 13.14
C SER A 208 -16.45 -4.40 12.34
N GLU A 209 -15.48 -4.10 11.49
CA GLU A 209 -14.81 -5.03 10.61
C GLU A 209 -13.27 -4.93 10.71
N ASN A 210 -12.57 -5.86 10.07
CA ASN A 210 -11.10 -5.87 10.03
C ASN A 210 -10.56 -4.88 8.98
N PHE A 211 -11.00 -3.62 9.08
CA PHE A 211 -10.60 -2.52 8.20
C PHE A 211 -9.83 -1.45 8.95
N TYR A 212 -8.75 -0.96 8.34
CA TYR A 212 -7.89 0.08 8.88
C TYR A 212 -7.60 1.11 7.80
N VAL A 213 -7.97 2.36 8.05
CA VAL A 213 -7.89 3.46 7.09
C VAL A 213 -7.12 4.61 7.69
N GLN A 214 -6.31 5.28 6.89
CA GLN A 214 -5.76 6.59 7.22
C GLN A 214 -5.79 7.49 5.97
N PRO A 215 -5.77 8.83 6.12
CA PRO A 215 -6.08 9.76 5.04
C PRO A 215 -4.81 10.15 4.26
N HIS A 216 -4.20 9.21 3.52
CA HIS A 216 -3.01 9.41 2.69
C HIS A 216 -1.85 10.08 3.45
N GLN A 217 -1.54 9.57 4.63
CA GLN A 217 -0.53 10.11 5.53
C GLN A 217 0.65 9.17 5.78
N GLY A 218 0.80 8.14 4.96
CA GLY A 218 1.90 7.18 5.08
C GLY A 218 3.29 7.80 5.00
N PHE A 219 3.42 8.94 4.34
CA PHE A 219 4.67 9.71 4.26
C PHE A 219 4.95 10.58 5.50
N ASN A 220 3.95 10.84 6.35
CA ASN A 220 4.01 11.84 7.41
C ASN A 220 4.57 11.26 8.70
N SER A 221 5.89 11.32 8.86
CA SER A 221 6.59 11.00 10.11
C SER A 221 7.49 12.16 10.53
N ASP A 222 7.90 12.16 11.80
CA ASP A 222 8.83 13.13 12.37
C ASP A 222 10.12 13.25 11.54
N ARG A 223 10.73 12.12 11.19
CA ARG A 223 11.93 12.06 10.34
C ARG A 223 11.66 12.52 8.91
N ALA A 224 10.56 12.09 8.30
CA ALA A 224 10.22 12.45 6.92
C ALA A 224 10.03 13.96 6.76
N ALA A 225 9.44 14.64 7.75
CA ALA A 225 9.30 16.10 7.74
C ALA A 225 10.67 16.81 7.72
N VAL A 226 11.62 16.35 8.55
CA VAL A 226 12.98 16.91 8.61
C VAL A 226 13.75 16.63 7.32
N GLU A 227 13.73 15.39 6.82
CA GLU A 227 14.43 15.03 5.58
C GLU A 227 13.84 15.75 4.37
N LYS A 228 12.51 15.93 4.30
CA LYS A 228 11.85 16.72 3.26
C LYS A 228 12.33 18.18 3.24
N ALA A 229 12.46 18.79 4.41
CA ALA A 229 12.94 20.17 4.54
C ALA A 229 14.41 20.28 4.10
N LYS A 230 15.28 19.34 4.52
CA LYS A 230 16.69 19.29 4.09
C LYS A 230 16.82 19.13 2.58
N ASP A 231 16.12 18.15 1.99
CA ASP A 231 16.15 17.89 0.55
C ASP A 231 15.67 19.12 -0.24
N ALA A 232 14.63 19.81 0.25
CA ALA A 232 14.13 21.03 -0.39
C ALA A 232 15.19 22.14 -0.40
N ILE A 233 15.90 22.35 0.71
CA ILE A 233 16.98 23.33 0.84
C ILE A 233 18.14 22.95 -0.11
N ILE A 234 18.55 21.69 -0.13
CA ILE A 234 19.60 21.19 -1.01
C ILE A 234 19.24 21.48 -2.47
N HIS A 235 18.02 21.14 -2.89
CA HIS A 235 17.56 21.39 -4.26
C HIS A 235 17.54 22.88 -4.63
N VAL A 236 17.12 23.76 -3.72
CA VAL A 236 17.17 25.21 -3.96
C VAL A 236 18.62 25.70 -4.11
N CYS A 237 19.52 25.24 -3.25
CA CYS A 237 20.94 25.57 -3.33
C CYS A 237 21.58 25.08 -4.63
N GLU A 238 21.28 23.85 -5.07
CA GLU A 238 21.77 23.30 -6.34
C GLU A 238 21.23 24.08 -7.54
N TRP A 239 19.92 24.38 -7.53
CA TRP A 239 19.31 25.19 -8.57
C TRP A 239 19.98 26.54 -8.69
N TYR A 240 20.27 27.21 -7.57
CA TYR A 240 20.96 28.49 -7.55
C TYR A 240 22.40 28.37 -8.08
N LYS A 241 23.16 27.36 -7.64
CA LYS A 241 24.52 27.09 -8.11
C LYS A 241 24.59 26.81 -9.63
N ASN A 242 23.54 26.18 -10.17
CA ASN A 242 23.40 25.86 -11.58
C ASN A 242 22.83 27.05 -12.43
N GLY A 243 22.80 28.26 -11.88
CA GLY A 243 22.29 29.45 -12.56
C GLY A 243 20.80 29.40 -12.88
N GLY A 244 20.00 28.73 -12.06
CA GLY A 244 18.55 28.61 -12.22
C GLY A 244 18.09 27.68 -13.35
N LYS A 245 18.94 26.80 -13.85
CA LYS A 245 18.65 26.05 -15.09
C LYS A 245 18.20 24.61 -14.84
N LYS A 246 18.67 23.92 -13.80
CA LYS A 246 18.37 22.52 -13.52
C LYS A 246 18.58 22.11 -12.07
N PHE A 247 17.93 21.00 -11.70
CA PHE A 247 18.20 20.23 -10.49
C PHE A 247 18.87 18.90 -10.85
N ASP A 248 19.72 18.35 -10.00
CA ASP A 248 20.41 17.09 -10.27
C ASP A 248 19.44 15.90 -10.35
N GLU A 249 18.38 15.89 -9.56
CA GLU A 249 17.31 14.88 -9.59
C GLU A 249 16.10 15.26 -10.45
N GLN A 250 16.27 16.11 -11.46
CA GLN A 250 15.16 16.51 -12.33
C GLN A 250 14.66 15.35 -13.18
N LEU A 251 13.32 15.18 -13.23
CA LEU A 251 12.71 14.13 -14.05
C LEU A 251 12.91 14.43 -15.56
N PRO A 252 13.21 13.41 -16.39
CA PRO A 252 13.53 13.61 -17.82
C PRO A 252 12.47 14.39 -18.60
N TYR A 253 11.18 14.21 -18.30
CA TYR A 253 10.11 14.90 -19.01
C TYR A 253 10.02 16.42 -18.74
N TYR A 254 10.71 16.94 -17.73
CA TYR A 254 10.85 18.38 -17.52
C TYR A 254 12.00 19.00 -18.33
N THR A 255 12.84 18.18 -18.92
CA THR A 255 13.98 18.65 -19.76
C THR A 255 13.62 18.77 -21.24
N LEU A 256 12.43 18.31 -21.65
CA LEU A 256 11.97 18.27 -23.04
C LEU A 256 11.11 19.48 -23.46
N LYS A 257 11.23 20.60 -22.74
CA LYS A 257 10.61 21.88 -23.12
C LYS A 257 11.64 22.83 -23.69
#